data_f29f01569d58e3cb9f5387dc80782d59
#
_entry.id   f29f01569d58e3cb9f5387dc80782d59
#
_cell.length_a   1.000
_cell.length_b   1.000
_cell.length_c   1.000
_cell.angle_alpha   90.00
_cell.angle_beta   90.00
_cell.angle_gamma   90.00
#
_symmetry.space_group_name_H-M   'P 1'
#
loop_
_entity.id
_entity.type
_entity.pdbx_description
1 polymer ?
#
loop_
_entity_poly.entity_id
_entity_poly.type
_entity_poly.pdbx_seq_one_letter_code
_entity_poly.pdbx_strand_id
1 'polypeptide(L)'
;MAGAEPDHESRLLPLVGNVYVPRDELFGHLKQSDFLGYTLKALVDGIVPAIRTYVDLSPGEFDSFADILKLYEGGIKLPNIPALEEVRKRFPLQLVKDLIPMGGDFLLKLPKPQIIKADEKAWMTDEEFAREMLAGVNPMMIKRLTEFPPKSTLDPSKYGDHTSTITEAHIGRSLEGLTVEQALADNRLYIVDQHDNLMPFLVDINNLDGSFVYATRTLLFLQGNGTLAPVAIELSSPLIQGDLTTAKSTVYTPQHAGVEGWIWQLAKAYASVNDYGWHQLISHWLNTHAVMEPFVIATNRQLSVTHPVYKLLHPHYRDTMNINARARGLLINAGGVIEMTVFPRKHAMPMSSMVYKNWNFTEQALPDDLIKRGMAVEDPSSPHKVRLLIEDYPYAADGLAVWHAIEQWVTDYLTIYYPNDGVLQGDVELQAWWKEVREVGHGDLKDAAWWPKMHTVAELIKACATIIWTGSALHAAVNFGQYPYSGYHPNKPSASRRPMPSPGSEEYALLERAPEKAFILTITNQFQALVGISLMEILSKHSSDEVYLGQHDTPAWTSDAKAQEAFRRFGARLEGIEKQVVAMNGDPRLKNRTGPAKFPYMLLYPNTSDHTGQAEGLTARGIPNSISI
;
A
#
# COMPACT_ATOMS: atom_id res chain seq x y z
N MET A 1 1.48 17.22 21.68
CA MET A 1 1.73 18.62 21.94
C MET A 1 0.50 19.42 22.06
N ALA A 2 0.56 20.24 23.11
CA ALA A 2 -0.50 21.07 23.60
C ALA A 2 -1.14 21.92 22.53
N GLY A 3 -2.46 21.91 22.56
CA GLY A 3 -3.28 22.75 21.75
C GLY A 3 -2.94 24.23 21.94
N ALA A 4 -2.39 24.80 20.90
CA ALA A 4 -2.85 26.10 20.53
C ALA A 4 -4.32 25.91 20.12
N GLU A 5 -5.24 26.60 20.79
CA GLU A 5 -6.61 26.68 20.29
C GLU A 5 -6.54 27.09 18.82
N PRO A 6 -7.28 26.45 17.92
CA PRO A 6 -7.25 26.79 16.51
C PRO A 6 -7.65 28.26 16.41
N ASP A 7 -6.78 29.06 15.80
CA ASP A 7 -7.03 30.46 15.52
C ASP A 7 -8.40 30.58 14.83
N HIS A 8 -9.18 31.60 15.23
CA HIS A 8 -10.51 31.82 14.68
C HIS A 8 -10.49 31.95 13.15
N GLU A 9 -9.38 32.41 12.56
CA GLU A 9 -9.17 32.49 11.12
C GLU A 9 -9.02 31.14 10.45
N SER A 10 -8.46 30.12 11.12
CA SER A 10 -8.34 28.77 10.56
C SER A 10 -9.68 28.05 10.39
N ARG A 11 -10.72 28.52 11.12
CA ARG A 11 -12.10 28.05 10.94
C ARG A 11 -12.79 28.62 9.71
N LEU A 12 -12.30 29.75 9.19
CA LEU A 12 -12.85 30.45 8.02
C LEU A 12 -12.22 29.96 6.70
N LEU A 13 -11.13 29.18 6.76
CA LEU A 13 -10.46 28.58 5.60
C LEU A 13 -10.64 27.05 5.60
N PRO A 14 -11.84 26.56 5.24
CA PRO A 14 -12.10 25.11 5.23
C PRO A 14 -11.27 24.33 4.20
N LEU A 15 -10.47 25.03 3.38
CA LEU A 15 -9.56 24.46 2.39
C LEU A 15 -8.19 24.06 2.96
N VAL A 16 -7.78 24.70 4.05
CA VAL A 16 -6.55 24.38 4.77
C VAL A 16 -7.02 23.79 6.08
N GLY A 17 -7.11 22.50 6.19
CA GLY A 17 -7.58 21.84 7.41
C GLY A 17 -6.92 22.45 8.67
N ASN A 18 -7.54 22.30 9.83
CA ASN A 18 -7.08 22.80 11.15
C ASN A 18 -5.72 22.24 11.60
N VAL A 19 -4.85 21.87 10.68
CA VAL A 19 -3.53 21.31 10.94
C VAL A 19 -2.48 22.32 10.52
N TYR A 20 -1.67 22.76 11.48
CA TYR A 20 -0.51 23.57 11.19
C TYR A 20 0.48 22.75 10.36
N VAL A 21 0.80 23.23 9.18
CA VAL A 21 1.90 22.76 8.36
C VAL A 21 2.99 23.83 8.40
N PRO A 22 4.24 23.51 8.78
CA PRO A 22 5.34 24.46 8.75
C PRO A 22 5.45 25.12 7.37
N ARG A 23 5.84 26.39 7.36
CA ARG A 23 5.91 27.19 6.12
C ARG A 23 6.76 26.52 5.03
N ASP A 24 7.83 25.85 5.44
CA ASP A 24 8.77 25.19 4.52
C ASP A 24 8.23 23.84 4.03
N GLU A 25 7.18 23.33 4.67
CA GLU A 25 6.45 22.12 4.29
C GLU A 25 5.13 22.44 3.55
N LEU A 26 4.79 23.72 3.42
CA LEU A 26 3.69 24.12 2.56
C LEU A 26 4.13 23.96 1.11
N PHE A 27 3.24 23.46 0.26
CA PHE A 27 3.47 23.46 -1.17
C PHE A 27 3.88 24.88 -1.62
N GLY A 28 5.07 25.03 -2.14
CA GLY A 28 5.52 26.29 -2.74
C GLY A 28 4.64 26.65 -3.93
N HIS A 29 4.77 27.90 -4.40
CA HIS A 29 3.94 28.52 -5.43
C HIS A 29 3.33 27.57 -6.46
N LEU A 30 1.96 27.46 -6.43
CA LEU A 30 1.10 26.81 -7.44
C LEU A 30 1.68 25.53 -8.07
N LYS A 31 2.04 24.57 -7.23
CA LYS A 31 2.41 23.25 -7.71
C LYS A 31 1.15 22.46 -8.05
N GLN A 32 1.28 21.51 -8.96
CA GLN A 32 0.17 20.60 -9.28
C GLN A 32 -0.24 19.75 -8.08
N SER A 33 0.64 19.54 -7.10
CA SER A 33 0.29 18.97 -5.81
C SER A 33 -0.75 19.80 -5.02
N ASP A 34 -0.85 21.11 -5.23
CA ASP A 34 -1.99 21.91 -4.76
C ASP A 34 -3.28 21.49 -5.46
N PHE A 35 -3.20 21.13 -6.76
CA PHE A 35 -4.34 20.58 -7.51
C PHE A 35 -4.82 19.26 -6.92
N LEU A 36 -3.93 18.40 -6.45
CA LEU A 36 -4.32 17.16 -5.80
C LEU A 36 -5.21 17.41 -4.58
N GLY A 37 -4.83 18.33 -3.72
CA GLY A 37 -5.65 18.68 -2.56
C GLY A 37 -7.01 19.28 -2.94
N TYR A 38 -7.07 20.07 -4.01
CA TYR A 38 -8.33 20.56 -4.57
C TYR A 38 -9.14 19.42 -5.18
N THR A 39 -8.49 18.47 -5.85
CA THR A 39 -9.14 17.31 -6.46
C THR A 39 -9.75 16.40 -5.41
N LEU A 40 -9.01 16.08 -4.34
CA LEU A 40 -9.51 15.29 -3.21
C LEU A 40 -10.70 15.99 -2.55
N LYS A 41 -10.63 17.31 -2.36
CA LYS A 41 -11.73 18.06 -1.78
C LYS A 41 -12.94 18.11 -2.72
N ALA A 42 -12.73 18.26 -4.03
CA ALA A 42 -13.81 18.20 -5.03
C ALA A 42 -14.46 16.81 -5.06
N LEU A 43 -13.69 15.74 -4.89
CA LEU A 43 -14.23 14.38 -4.73
C LEU A 43 -15.16 14.33 -3.51
N VAL A 44 -14.69 14.74 -2.33
CA VAL A 44 -15.45 14.63 -1.08
C VAL A 44 -16.67 15.56 -1.07
N ASP A 45 -16.51 16.83 -1.48
CA ASP A 45 -17.57 17.84 -1.39
C ASP A 45 -18.62 17.74 -2.52
N GLY A 46 -18.26 17.15 -3.68
CA GLY A 46 -19.11 17.11 -4.86
C GLY A 46 -19.40 15.73 -5.42
N ILE A 47 -18.38 14.97 -5.73
CA ILE A 47 -18.53 13.66 -6.41
C ILE A 47 -19.16 12.63 -5.47
N VAL A 48 -18.73 12.54 -4.22
CA VAL A 48 -19.29 11.60 -3.24
C VAL A 48 -20.79 11.83 -3.01
N PRO A 49 -21.28 13.09 -2.77
CA PRO A 49 -22.71 13.36 -2.71
C PRO A 49 -23.45 13.02 -4.00
N ALA A 50 -22.87 13.27 -5.19
CA ALA A 50 -23.49 12.93 -6.46
C ALA A 50 -23.61 11.43 -6.67
N ILE A 51 -22.58 10.66 -6.31
CA ILE A 51 -22.62 9.19 -6.33
C ILE A 51 -23.70 8.68 -5.37
N ARG A 52 -23.79 9.25 -4.17
CA ARG A 52 -24.85 8.89 -3.20
C ARG A 52 -26.23 9.11 -3.79
N THR A 53 -26.47 10.31 -4.33
CA THR A 53 -27.75 10.62 -5.00
C THR A 53 -28.03 9.70 -6.18
N TYR A 54 -27.02 9.35 -6.98
CA TYR A 54 -27.18 8.40 -8.09
C TYR A 54 -27.62 7.02 -7.59
N VAL A 55 -26.98 6.50 -6.53
CA VAL A 55 -27.34 5.19 -5.95
C VAL A 55 -28.73 5.23 -5.31
N ASP A 56 -29.09 6.32 -4.63
CA ASP A 56 -30.41 6.49 -4.01
C ASP A 56 -31.54 6.58 -5.05
N LEU A 57 -31.29 7.23 -6.21
CA LEU A 57 -32.26 7.35 -7.30
C LEU A 57 -32.35 6.09 -8.18
N SER A 58 -31.31 5.29 -8.20
CA SER A 58 -31.22 4.03 -8.95
C SER A 58 -30.79 2.92 -7.99
N PRO A 59 -31.66 2.49 -7.07
CA PRO A 59 -31.31 1.49 -6.06
C PRO A 59 -31.11 0.14 -6.75
N GLY A 60 -29.92 -0.07 -7.24
CA GLY A 60 -29.46 -1.29 -7.88
C GLY A 60 -28.01 -1.53 -7.53
N GLU A 61 -27.61 -2.78 -7.56
CA GLU A 61 -26.22 -3.18 -7.55
C GLU A 61 -25.80 -3.51 -8.98
N PHE A 62 -24.52 -3.61 -9.24
CA PHE A 62 -24.05 -4.22 -10.49
C PHE A 62 -24.58 -5.67 -10.56
N ASP A 63 -25.14 -6.03 -11.71
CA ASP A 63 -25.71 -7.37 -11.93
C ASP A 63 -24.71 -8.37 -12.54
N SER A 64 -23.66 -7.85 -13.16
CA SER A 64 -22.63 -8.63 -13.86
C SER A 64 -21.29 -7.89 -13.93
N PHE A 65 -20.23 -8.61 -14.25
CA PHE A 65 -18.93 -7.97 -14.54
C PHE A 65 -19.01 -7.04 -15.75
N ALA A 66 -19.86 -7.34 -16.73
CA ALA A 66 -20.11 -6.47 -17.87
C ALA A 66 -20.70 -5.10 -17.45
N ASP A 67 -21.53 -5.05 -16.40
CA ASP A 67 -22.04 -3.78 -15.88
C ASP A 67 -20.92 -2.94 -15.24
N ILE A 68 -19.99 -3.59 -14.54
CA ILE A 68 -18.83 -2.92 -13.97
C ILE A 68 -17.92 -2.36 -15.06
N LEU A 69 -17.74 -3.09 -16.17
CA LEU A 69 -16.91 -2.65 -17.29
C LEU A 69 -17.43 -1.37 -17.96
N LYS A 70 -18.75 -1.10 -17.90
CA LYS A 70 -19.34 0.15 -18.41
C LYS A 70 -18.74 1.41 -17.76
N LEU A 71 -18.24 1.33 -16.52
CA LEU A 71 -17.55 2.45 -15.86
C LEU A 71 -16.35 2.95 -16.66
N TYR A 72 -15.65 2.04 -17.31
CA TYR A 72 -14.40 2.31 -18.03
C TYR A 72 -14.64 2.57 -19.53
N GLU A 73 -15.71 2.06 -20.09
CA GLU A 73 -16.03 2.20 -21.51
C GLU A 73 -16.88 3.44 -21.81
N GLY A 74 -18.08 3.50 -21.24
CA GLY A 74 -19.04 4.57 -21.45
C GLY A 74 -19.13 5.59 -20.33
N GLY A 75 -18.72 5.19 -19.12
CA GLY A 75 -18.96 5.93 -17.89
C GLY A 75 -20.43 5.88 -17.43
N ILE A 76 -20.68 6.48 -16.27
CA ILE A 76 -22.02 6.64 -15.71
C ILE A 76 -22.40 8.10 -15.60
N LYS A 77 -23.66 8.40 -15.88
CA LYS A 77 -24.22 9.75 -15.72
C LYS A 77 -24.60 9.94 -14.27
N LEU A 78 -23.91 10.85 -13.58
CA LEU A 78 -24.27 11.28 -12.23
C LEU A 78 -25.28 12.44 -12.29
N PRO A 79 -26.24 12.51 -11.36
CA PRO A 79 -27.21 13.59 -11.33
C PRO A 79 -26.52 14.92 -11.03
N ASN A 80 -27.00 15.99 -11.68
CA ASN A 80 -26.57 17.34 -11.36
C ASN A 80 -27.20 17.77 -10.04
N ILE A 81 -26.37 17.96 -9.02
CA ILE A 81 -26.79 18.35 -7.67
C ILE A 81 -26.13 19.68 -7.26
N PRO A 82 -26.72 20.44 -6.30
CA PRO A 82 -26.15 21.71 -5.85
C PRO A 82 -24.68 21.61 -5.41
N ALA A 83 -24.27 20.49 -4.81
CA ALA A 83 -22.88 20.27 -4.38
C ALA A 83 -21.90 20.28 -5.57
N LEU A 84 -22.25 19.68 -6.72
CA LEU A 84 -21.43 19.72 -7.93
C LEU A 84 -21.37 21.12 -8.54
N GLU A 85 -22.46 21.88 -8.50
CA GLU A 85 -22.49 23.27 -8.96
C GLU A 85 -21.60 24.16 -8.08
N GLU A 86 -21.58 23.92 -6.76
CA GLU A 86 -20.71 24.65 -5.84
C GLU A 86 -19.23 24.33 -6.11
N VAL A 87 -18.89 23.06 -6.37
CA VAL A 87 -17.54 22.64 -6.78
C VAL A 87 -17.11 23.36 -8.05
N ARG A 88 -17.99 23.45 -9.07
CA ARG A 88 -17.71 24.19 -10.32
C ARG A 88 -17.39 25.66 -10.10
N LYS A 89 -18.03 26.29 -9.14
CA LYS A 89 -17.82 27.72 -8.84
C LYS A 89 -16.55 27.95 -8.01
N ARG A 90 -16.18 26.99 -7.18
CA ARG A 90 -15.16 27.17 -6.15
C ARG A 90 -13.76 26.77 -6.60
N PHE A 91 -13.64 25.85 -7.57
CA PHE A 91 -12.36 25.30 -8.00
C PHE A 91 -11.91 25.83 -9.36
N PRO A 92 -10.58 25.85 -9.65
CA PRO A 92 -10.05 26.35 -10.91
C PRO A 92 -10.65 25.62 -12.13
N LEU A 93 -10.96 26.37 -13.18
CA LEU A 93 -11.60 25.87 -14.40
C LEU A 93 -10.89 24.65 -15.05
N GLN A 94 -9.56 24.58 -14.93
CA GLN A 94 -8.78 23.47 -15.50
C GLN A 94 -9.10 22.14 -14.79
N LEU A 95 -9.10 22.15 -13.46
CA LEU A 95 -9.40 21.00 -12.62
C LEU A 95 -10.86 20.53 -12.81
N VAL A 96 -11.77 21.49 -12.88
CA VAL A 96 -13.19 21.24 -13.08
C VAL A 96 -13.48 20.66 -14.46
N LYS A 97 -12.70 21.02 -15.48
CA LYS A 97 -12.85 20.46 -16.85
C LYS A 97 -12.50 18.98 -16.93
N ASP A 98 -11.49 18.55 -16.20
CA ASP A 98 -11.03 17.15 -16.19
C ASP A 98 -11.97 16.24 -15.37
N LEU A 99 -12.52 16.79 -14.27
CA LEU A 99 -13.43 16.06 -13.38
C LEU A 99 -14.91 16.24 -13.73
N ILE A 100 -15.30 17.39 -14.30
CA ILE A 100 -16.69 17.77 -14.54
C ILE A 100 -16.82 18.39 -15.93
N PRO A 101 -17.17 17.62 -16.96
CA PRO A 101 -17.41 18.14 -18.31
C PRO A 101 -18.47 19.25 -18.32
N MET A 102 -18.23 20.32 -19.10
CA MET A 102 -19.20 21.41 -19.24
C MET A 102 -20.35 20.97 -20.15
N GLY A 103 -21.60 21.15 -19.69
CA GLY A 103 -22.77 21.06 -20.54
C GLY A 103 -23.81 20.00 -20.17
N GLY A 104 -24.32 19.98 -18.95
CA GLY A 104 -25.45 19.13 -18.57
C GLY A 104 -25.10 18.06 -17.55
N ASP A 105 -25.39 16.81 -17.84
CA ASP A 105 -25.14 15.69 -16.92
C ASP A 105 -23.64 15.48 -16.67
N PHE A 106 -23.29 15.17 -15.44
CA PHE A 106 -21.95 14.81 -15.07
C PHE A 106 -21.67 13.36 -15.50
N LEU A 107 -20.66 13.16 -16.33
CA LEU A 107 -20.24 11.82 -16.77
C LEU A 107 -19.00 11.38 -15.96
N LEU A 108 -19.18 10.45 -15.03
CA LEU A 108 -18.07 9.78 -14.36
C LEU A 108 -17.55 8.67 -15.29
N LYS A 109 -16.44 8.93 -15.94
CA LYS A 109 -15.73 7.94 -16.77
C LYS A 109 -14.32 7.76 -16.25
N LEU A 110 -13.99 6.53 -15.93
CA LEU A 110 -12.71 6.15 -15.33
C LEU A 110 -11.83 5.46 -16.38
N PRO A 111 -10.50 5.62 -16.35
CA PRO A 111 -9.59 4.87 -17.21
C PRO A 111 -9.70 3.36 -16.96
N LYS A 112 -9.54 2.51 -17.97
CA LYS A 112 -9.54 1.05 -17.79
C LYS A 112 -8.31 0.63 -16.97
N PRO A 113 -8.47 -0.01 -15.77
CA PRO A 113 -7.36 -0.47 -14.96
C PRO A 113 -6.48 -1.50 -15.68
N GLN A 114 -5.18 -1.48 -15.38
CA GLN A 114 -4.20 -2.33 -16.07
C GLN A 114 -4.48 -3.82 -15.88
N ILE A 115 -4.96 -4.22 -14.70
CA ILE A 115 -5.26 -5.62 -14.38
C ILE A 115 -6.26 -6.28 -15.33
N ILE A 116 -7.15 -5.49 -15.95
CA ILE A 116 -8.16 -5.96 -16.91
C ILE A 116 -7.94 -5.42 -18.32
N LYS A 117 -6.81 -4.72 -18.57
CA LYS A 117 -6.60 -4.02 -19.85
C LYS A 117 -6.30 -4.97 -21.00
N ALA A 118 -5.44 -5.96 -20.76
CA ALA A 118 -5.04 -6.94 -21.79
C ALA A 118 -5.94 -8.18 -21.80
N ASP A 119 -6.42 -8.61 -20.63
CA ASP A 119 -7.33 -9.74 -20.45
C ASP A 119 -8.28 -9.43 -19.28
N GLU A 120 -9.57 -9.32 -19.57
CA GLU A 120 -10.62 -8.98 -18.59
C GLU A 120 -10.86 -10.09 -17.55
N LYS A 121 -10.33 -11.30 -17.78
CA LYS A 121 -10.50 -12.46 -16.90
C LYS A 121 -9.22 -12.90 -16.19
N ALA A 122 -8.08 -12.30 -16.50
CA ALA A 122 -6.80 -12.67 -15.90
C ALA A 122 -6.85 -12.66 -14.36
N TRP A 123 -7.50 -11.69 -13.74
CA TRP A 123 -7.67 -11.55 -12.30
C TRP A 123 -8.37 -12.76 -11.63
N MET A 124 -9.17 -13.53 -12.36
CA MET A 124 -9.84 -14.73 -11.83
C MET A 124 -8.90 -15.92 -11.70
N THR A 125 -7.74 -15.90 -12.35
CA THR A 125 -6.80 -17.02 -12.33
C THR A 125 -6.08 -17.12 -10.98
N ASP A 126 -5.72 -18.33 -10.59
CA ASP A 126 -4.97 -18.56 -9.36
C ASP A 126 -3.54 -18.03 -9.47
N GLU A 127 -2.96 -18.09 -10.68
CA GLU A 127 -1.63 -17.55 -10.95
C GLU A 127 -1.59 -16.03 -10.76
N GLU A 128 -2.57 -15.28 -11.28
CA GLU A 128 -2.61 -13.81 -11.11
C GLU A 128 -2.87 -13.43 -9.66
N PHE A 129 -3.81 -14.10 -8.98
CA PHE A 129 -4.06 -13.88 -7.55
C PHE A 129 -2.79 -14.06 -6.72
N ALA A 130 -2.03 -15.14 -6.97
CA ALA A 130 -0.77 -15.40 -6.25
C ALA A 130 0.35 -14.44 -6.66
N ARG A 131 0.44 -14.09 -7.96
CA ARG A 131 1.40 -13.11 -8.47
C ARG A 131 1.26 -11.76 -7.79
N GLU A 132 0.04 -11.31 -7.52
CA GLU A 132 -0.18 -10.04 -6.82
C GLU A 132 0.42 -10.00 -5.41
N MET A 133 0.70 -11.15 -4.78
CA MET A 133 1.43 -11.21 -3.50
C MET A 133 2.94 -10.91 -3.68
N LEU A 134 3.46 -10.95 -4.91
CA LEU A 134 4.87 -10.68 -5.25
C LEU A 134 5.06 -9.38 -6.03
N ALA A 135 4.07 -8.98 -6.81
CA ALA A 135 4.16 -7.88 -7.79
C ALA A 135 2.95 -6.95 -7.76
N GLY A 136 2.01 -7.14 -6.84
CA GLY A 136 0.85 -6.27 -6.66
C GLY A 136 1.14 -5.05 -5.82
N VAL A 137 0.09 -4.45 -5.28
CA VAL A 137 0.14 -3.21 -4.50
C VAL A 137 0.56 -3.44 -3.03
N ASN A 138 0.52 -4.69 -2.55
CA ASN A 138 0.88 -5.04 -1.17
C ASN A 138 1.84 -6.24 -1.10
N PRO A 139 3.02 -6.15 -1.73
CA PRO A 139 3.93 -7.30 -1.88
C PRO A 139 4.72 -7.64 -0.62
N MET A 140 4.53 -6.90 0.47
CA MET A 140 5.29 -7.05 1.72
C MET A 140 4.60 -7.95 2.76
N MET A 141 3.45 -8.54 2.43
CA MET A 141 2.71 -9.38 3.37
C MET A 141 3.07 -10.86 3.32
N ILE A 142 3.53 -11.33 2.17
CA ILE A 142 3.92 -12.72 1.99
C ILE A 142 5.16 -13.06 2.83
N LYS A 143 5.12 -14.17 3.54
CA LYS A 143 6.24 -14.72 4.32
C LYS A 143 6.41 -16.21 4.06
N ARG A 144 7.63 -16.71 4.24
CA ARG A 144 7.89 -18.13 4.17
C ARG A 144 7.16 -18.85 5.31
N LEU A 145 6.51 -19.96 5.00
CA LEU A 145 5.95 -20.85 6.01
C LEU A 145 7.08 -21.71 6.59
N THR A 146 7.22 -21.70 7.92
CA THR A 146 8.28 -22.44 8.63
C THR A 146 7.75 -23.57 9.52
N GLU A 147 6.45 -23.58 9.78
CA GLU A 147 5.77 -24.59 10.60
C GLU A 147 4.38 -24.89 10.02
N PHE A 148 3.99 -26.16 10.04
CA PHE A 148 2.68 -26.61 9.57
C PHE A 148 2.00 -27.51 10.62
N PRO A 149 0.70 -27.31 10.95
CA PRO A 149 -0.12 -26.19 10.50
C PRO A 149 0.32 -24.84 11.09
N PRO A 150 -0.02 -23.70 10.42
CA PRO A 150 0.28 -22.37 10.96
C PRO A 150 -0.30 -22.16 12.37
N LYS A 151 0.50 -21.59 13.28
CA LYS A 151 0.08 -21.27 14.64
C LYS A 151 -0.34 -19.82 14.79
N SER A 152 -1.21 -19.57 15.77
CA SER A 152 -1.59 -18.22 16.21
C SER A 152 -0.68 -17.73 17.33
N THR A 153 -0.47 -16.42 17.36
CA THR A 153 0.22 -15.69 18.45
C THR A 153 -0.75 -14.95 19.37
N LEU A 154 -2.05 -15.07 19.13
CA LEU A 154 -3.08 -14.49 20.00
C LEU A 154 -3.02 -15.09 21.40
N ASP A 155 -3.33 -14.27 22.43
CA ASP A 155 -3.35 -14.68 23.83
C ASP A 155 -4.37 -15.82 24.06
N PRO A 156 -3.93 -17.05 24.35
CA PRO A 156 -4.86 -18.18 24.51
C PRO A 156 -5.84 -18.02 25.66
N SER A 157 -5.54 -17.18 26.65
CA SER A 157 -6.46 -16.90 27.77
C SER A 157 -7.69 -16.10 27.34
N LYS A 158 -7.61 -15.38 26.22
CA LYS A 158 -8.69 -14.57 25.66
C LYS A 158 -9.31 -15.18 24.40
N TYR A 159 -8.48 -15.83 23.61
CA TYR A 159 -8.87 -16.31 22.29
C TYR A 159 -8.98 -17.83 22.19
N GLY A 160 -8.42 -18.59 23.14
CA GLY A 160 -8.31 -20.05 23.03
C GLY A 160 -7.26 -20.46 22.00
N ASP A 161 -7.39 -21.67 21.47
CA ASP A 161 -6.51 -22.17 20.41
C ASP A 161 -6.98 -21.72 19.02
N HIS A 162 -6.15 -20.95 18.33
CA HIS A 162 -6.36 -20.48 16.98
C HIS A 162 -5.35 -21.07 15.98
N THR A 163 -4.80 -22.25 16.28
CA THR A 163 -4.01 -23.02 15.31
C THR A 163 -4.85 -23.26 14.05
N SER A 164 -4.22 -23.12 12.90
CA SER A 164 -4.91 -23.32 11.61
C SER A 164 -5.50 -24.74 11.48
N THR A 165 -6.68 -24.83 10.90
CA THR A 165 -7.36 -26.09 10.61
C THR A 165 -6.97 -26.68 9.25
N ILE A 166 -6.04 -26.03 8.53
CA ILE A 166 -5.48 -26.58 7.28
C ILE A 166 -4.68 -27.84 7.61
N THR A 167 -4.98 -28.92 6.90
CA THR A 167 -4.32 -30.21 7.05
C THR A 167 -3.56 -30.61 5.77
N GLU A 168 -2.69 -31.61 5.87
CA GLU A 168 -2.01 -32.18 4.70
C GLU A 168 -2.98 -32.70 3.64
N ALA A 169 -4.13 -33.23 4.06
CA ALA A 169 -5.16 -33.71 3.13
C ALA A 169 -5.73 -32.58 2.25
N HIS A 170 -5.75 -31.34 2.76
CA HIS A 170 -6.20 -30.18 1.99
C HIS A 170 -5.21 -29.78 0.89
N ILE A 171 -3.90 -29.85 1.14
CA ILE A 171 -2.88 -29.27 0.25
C ILE A 171 -2.03 -30.30 -0.51
N GLY A 172 -1.96 -31.53 -0.03
CA GLY A 172 -1.01 -32.54 -0.54
C GLY A 172 -1.09 -32.80 -2.05
N ARG A 173 -2.30 -32.70 -2.64
CA ARG A 173 -2.47 -32.88 -4.10
C ARG A 173 -1.87 -31.73 -4.92
N SER A 174 -1.64 -30.57 -4.32
CA SER A 174 -1.18 -29.34 -4.97
C SER A 174 0.33 -29.12 -4.81
N LEU A 175 1.06 -30.04 -4.18
CA LEU A 175 2.49 -29.92 -3.87
C LEU A 175 3.42 -30.62 -4.88
N GLU A 176 2.95 -30.87 -6.10
CA GLU A 176 3.74 -31.52 -7.18
C GLU A 176 4.41 -32.83 -6.74
N GLY A 177 3.76 -33.60 -5.88
CA GLY A 177 4.24 -34.89 -5.38
C GLY A 177 5.15 -34.83 -4.16
N LEU A 178 5.41 -33.63 -3.62
CA LEU A 178 6.15 -33.46 -2.37
C LEU A 178 5.25 -33.74 -1.16
N THR A 179 5.85 -34.17 -0.05
CA THR A 179 5.20 -34.09 1.27
C THR A 179 5.27 -32.66 1.79
N VAL A 180 4.47 -32.35 2.82
CA VAL A 180 4.51 -31.02 3.46
C VAL A 180 5.89 -30.74 4.05
N GLU A 181 6.51 -31.73 4.71
CA GLU A 181 7.86 -31.59 5.28
C GLU A 181 8.91 -31.30 4.20
N GLN A 182 8.82 -32.00 3.05
CA GLN A 182 9.71 -31.74 1.93
C GLN A 182 9.52 -30.34 1.37
N ALA A 183 8.26 -29.90 1.18
CA ALA A 183 7.94 -28.58 0.66
C ALA A 183 8.39 -27.45 1.62
N LEU A 184 8.33 -27.66 2.95
CA LEU A 184 8.88 -26.76 3.95
C LEU A 184 10.42 -26.72 3.88
N ALA A 185 11.08 -27.88 3.83
CA ALA A 185 12.54 -27.99 3.77
C ALA A 185 13.10 -27.33 2.49
N ASP A 186 12.39 -27.46 1.37
CA ASP A 186 12.76 -26.90 0.07
C ASP A 186 12.37 -25.42 -0.09
N ASN A 187 11.84 -24.78 0.96
CA ASN A 187 11.36 -23.39 0.94
C ASN A 187 10.30 -23.13 -0.15
N ARG A 188 9.39 -24.06 -0.38
CA ARG A 188 8.34 -23.96 -1.41
C ARG A 188 6.96 -23.60 -0.85
N LEU A 189 6.79 -23.50 0.47
CA LEU A 189 5.55 -23.08 1.12
C LEU A 189 5.66 -21.67 1.68
N TYR A 190 4.65 -20.86 1.37
CA TYR A 190 4.52 -19.47 1.77
C TYR A 190 3.11 -19.22 2.32
N ILE A 191 2.96 -18.12 3.05
CA ILE A 191 1.68 -17.74 3.65
C ILE A 191 1.49 -16.22 3.60
N VAL A 192 0.25 -15.79 3.31
CA VAL A 192 -0.26 -14.47 3.68
C VAL A 192 -1.24 -14.68 4.82
N ASP A 193 -0.85 -14.24 6.00
CA ASP A 193 -1.58 -14.47 7.24
C ASP A 193 -2.12 -13.16 7.81
N GLN A 194 -3.44 -12.99 7.73
CA GLN A 194 -4.18 -11.87 8.29
C GLN A 194 -5.04 -12.30 9.49
N HIS A 195 -4.90 -13.55 9.96
CA HIS A 195 -5.75 -14.11 11.01
C HIS A 195 -5.61 -13.33 12.31
N ASP A 196 -4.41 -13.30 12.87
CA ASP A 196 -4.17 -12.69 14.18
C ASP A 196 -4.31 -11.15 14.14
N ASN A 197 -4.07 -10.57 12.97
CA ASN A 197 -4.21 -9.15 12.73
C ASN A 197 -5.67 -8.66 12.81
N LEU A 198 -6.61 -9.49 12.37
CA LEU A 198 -8.01 -9.10 12.21
C LEU A 198 -8.93 -9.68 13.29
N MET A 199 -8.65 -10.87 13.79
CA MET A 199 -9.51 -11.56 14.76
C MET A 199 -9.92 -10.68 15.95
N PRO A 200 -9.04 -9.84 16.54
CA PRO A 200 -9.40 -8.95 17.65
C PRO A 200 -10.48 -7.91 17.34
N PHE A 201 -10.72 -7.62 16.05
CA PHE A 201 -11.65 -6.58 15.60
C PHE A 201 -12.93 -7.16 14.96
N LEU A 202 -12.94 -8.46 14.62
CA LEU A 202 -13.99 -9.01 13.78
C LEU A 202 -15.37 -9.03 14.44
N VAL A 203 -15.45 -9.17 15.75
CA VAL A 203 -16.74 -9.10 16.46
C VAL A 203 -17.37 -7.73 16.22
N ASP A 204 -16.62 -6.68 16.42
CA ASP A 204 -17.10 -5.31 16.25
C ASP A 204 -17.37 -4.96 14.78
N ILE A 205 -16.50 -5.38 13.87
CA ILE A 205 -16.66 -5.14 12.43
C ILE A 205 -17.88 -5.86 11.88
N ASN A 206 -18.10 -7.11 12.27
CA ASN A 206 -19.23 -7.91 11.79
C ASN A 206 -20.57 -7.53 12.43
N ASN A 207 -20.55 -6.71 13.48
CA ASN A 207 -21.75 -6.08 14.05
C ASN A 207 -22.16 -4.79 13.30
N LEU A 208 -21.36 -4.33 12.33
CA LEU A 208 -21.72 -3.18 11.49
C LEU A 208 -22.66 -3.63 10.36
N ASP A 209 -23.71 -2.83 10.10
CA ASP A 209 -24.65 -3.11 9.01
C ASP A 209 -23.95 -3.23 7.66
N GLY A 210 -24.25 -4.30 6.92
CA GLY A 210 -23.69 -4.58 5.61
C GLY A 210 -22.17 -4.84 5.64
N SER A 211 -21.66 -5.41 6.71
CA SER A 211 -20.28 -5.86 6.85
C SER A 211 -20.22 -7.31 7.28
N PHE A 212 -19.44 -8.13 6.59
CA PHE A 212 -19.11 -9.48 7.02
C PHE A 212 -17.71 -9.84 6.54
N VAL A 213 -16.77 -9.95 7.45
CA VAL A 213 -15.35 -10.16 7.19
C VAL A 213 -14.86 -11.40 7.91
N TYR A 214 -13.97 -12.15 7.29
CA TYR A 214 -13.25 -13.26 7.89
C TYR A 214 -11.80 -12.86 8.19
N ALA A 215 -11.21 -13.42 9.23
CA ALA A 215 -9.77 -13.51 9.37
C ALA A 215 -9.26 -14.61 8.42
N THR A 216 -8.23 -14.32 7.62
CA THR A 216 -7.81 -15.24 6.55
C THR A 216 -6.37 -15.68 6.69
N ARG A 217 -6.11 -16.95 6.33
CA ARG A 217 -4.78 -17.48 6.04
C ARG A 217 -4.78 -18.04 4.63
N THR A 218 -3.89 -17.55 3.78
CA THR A 218 -3.72 -18.02 2.40
C THR A 218 -2.39 -18.73 2.28
N LEU A 219 -2.40 -20.03 2.06
CA LEU A 219 -1.21 -20.82 1.79
C LEU A 219 -0.92 -20.83 0.29
N LEU A 220 0.35 -20.62 -0.04
CA LEU A 220 0.87 -20.52 -1.39
C LEU A 220 2.01 -21.52 -1.57
N PHE A 221 2.07 -22.15 -2.72
CA PHE A 221 3.12 -23.09 -3.09
C PHE A 221 3.92 -22.56 -4.29
N LEU A 222 5.25 -22.56 -4.16
CA LEU A 222 6.15 -22.23 -5.25
C LEU A 222 6.29 -23.43 -6.19
N GLN A 223 5.71 -23.30 -7.36
CA GLN A 223 5.72 -24.35 -8.39
C GLN A 223 7.09 -24.48 -9.05
N GLY A 224 7.35 -25.63 -9.66
CA GLY A 224 8.60 -25.89 -10.37
C GLY A 224 8.86 -24.98 -11.57
N ASN A 225 7.83 -24.28 -12.05
CA ASN A 225 7.94 -23.30 -13.13
C ASN A 225 8.27 -21.87 -12.65
N GLY A 226 8.48 -21.65 -11.34
CA GLY A 226 8.83 -20.36 -10.72
C GLY A 226 7.64 -19.48 -10.35
N THR A 227 6.38 -19.87 -10.61
CA THR A 227 5.19 -19.14 -10.21
C THR A 227 4.65 -19.64 -8.88
N LEU A 228 3.88 -18.79 -8.17
CA LEU A 228 3.12 -19.19 -7.00
C LEU A 228 1.72 -19.67 -7.39
N ALA A 229 1.19 -20.64 -6.63
CA ALA A 229 -0.21 -21.02 -6.69
C ALA A 229 -0.82 -21.04 -5.27
N PRO A 230 -2.03 -20.52 -5.06
CA PRO A 230 -2.74 -20.69 -3.80
C PRO A 230 -3.17 -22.15 -3.66
N VAL A 231 -2.87 -22.79 -2.53
CA VAL A 231 -3.18 -24.20 -2.30
C VAL A 231 -4.28 -24.40 -1.24
N ALA A 232 -4.47 -23.43 -0.38
CA ALA A 232 -5.59 -23.39 0.57
C ALA A 232 -5.83 -21.97 1.05
N ILE A 233 -7.10 -21.63 1.31
CA ILE A 233 -7.52 -20.41 2.00
C ILE A 233 -8.39 -20.82 3.17
N GLU A 234 -7.97 -20.49 4.38
CA GLU A 234 -8.75 -20.64 5.61
C GLU A 234 -9.47 -19.33 5.90
N LEU A 235 -10.79 -19.44 6.08
CA LEU A 235 -11.67 -18.35 6.50
C LEU A 235 -12.13 -18.62 7.94
N SER A 236 -11.80 -17.72 8.86
CA SER A 236 -12.12 -17.82 10.28
C SER A 236 -13.03 -16.69 10.71
N SER A 237 -14.16 -17.02 11.31
CA SER A 237 -15.06 -16.07 11.95
C SER A 237 -14.98 -16.20 13.46
N PRO A 238 -15.15 -15.09 14.24
CA PRO A 238 -15.16 -15.17 15.70
C PRO A 238 -16.36 -15.95 16.21
N LEU A 239 -16.13 -16.76 17.24
CA LEU A 239 -17.15 -17.50 17.96
C LEU A 239 -17.01 -17.24 19.46
N ILE A 240 -17.99 -16.56 20.05
CA ILE A 240 -18.00 -16.24 21.47
C ILE A 240 -18.39 -17.49 22.27
N GLN A 241 -17.50 -17.92 23.17
CA GLN A 241 -17.70 -19.06 24.08
C GLN A 241 -17.37 -18.65 25.52
N GLY A 242 -18.37 -18.21 26.28
CA GLY A 242 -18.14 -17.61 27.59
C GLY A 242 -17.31 -16.33 27.46
N ASP A 243 -16.18 -16.29 28.17
CA ASP A 243 -15.25 -15.14 28.12
C ASP A 243 -14.21 -15.22 26.98
N LEU A 244 -14.24 -16.30 26.17
CA LEU A 244 -13.30 -16.52 25.09
C LEU A 244 -13.90 -16.12 23.73
N THR A 245 -13.06 -15.51 22.88
CA THR A 245 -13.34 -15.29 21.46
C THR A 245 -12.60 -16.34 20.63
N THR A 246 -13.18 -17.54 20.50
CA THR A 246 -12.63 -18.61 19.68
C THR A 246 -12.93 -18.39 18.19
N ALA A 247 -12.48 -19.29 17.31
CA ALA A 247 -12.74 -19.21 15.88
C ALA A 247 -13.54 -20.42 15.37
N LYS A 248 -14.48 -20.12 14.45
CA LYS A 248 -15.06 -21.10 13.54
C LYS A 248 -14.34 -20.95 12.20
N SER A 249 -13.53 -21.94 11.84
CA SER A 249 -12.70 -21.93 10.63
C SER A 249 -13.20 -22.92 9.59
N THR A 250 -13.09 -22.56 8.31
CA THR A 250 -13.38 -23.42 7.17
C THR A 250 -12.27 -23.27 6.14
N VAL A 251 -11.77 -24.39 5.60
CA VAL A 251 -10.70 -24.42 4.62
C VAL A 251 -11.29 -24.63 3.23
N TYR A 252 -10.88 -23.78 2.30
CA TYR A 252 -11.22 -23.86 0.88
C TYR A 252 -9.96 -24.19 0.08
N THR A 253 -10.10 -25.05 -0.92
CA THR A 253 -9.01 -25.48 -1.81
C THR A 253 -9.37 -25.19 -3.27
N PRO A 254 -8.39 -25.08 -4.17
CA PRO A 254 -8.64 -24.73 -5.58
C PRO A 254 -9.67 -25.64 -6.23
N GLN A 255 -10.69 -25.02 -6.80
CA GLN A 255 -11.72 -25.62 -7.65
C GLN A 255 -11.98 -24.68 -8.85
N HIS A 256 -12.19 -25.24 -10.05
CA HIS A 256 -12.21 -24.44 -11.27
C HIS A 256 -13.51 -24.54 -12.06
N ALA A 257 -14.50 -25.29 -11.57
CA ALA A 257 -15.75 -25.51 -12.29
C ALA A 257 -16.98 -25.46 -11.38
N GLY A 258 -18.10 -25.08 -11.95
CA GLY A 258 -19.41 -25.08 -11.29
C GLY A 258 -19.47 -24.15 -10.07
N VAL A 259 -20.33 -24.49 -9.14
CA VAL A 259 -20.55 -23.73 -7.90
C VAL A 259 -19.28 -23.71 -7.03
N GLU A 260 -18.57 -24.84 -6.93
CA GLU A 260 -17.34 -24.94 -6.16
C GLU A 260 -16.23 -24.02 -6.69
N GLY A 261 -16.16 -23.82 -8.00
CA GLY A 261 -15.26 -22.83 -8.60
C GLY A 261 -15.59 -21.39 -8.16
N TRP A 262 -16.86 -21.06 -8.02
CA TRP A 262 -17.30 -19.75 -7.52
C TRP A 262 -17.10 -19.60 -6.01
N ILE A 263 -17.27 -20.67 -5.24
CA ILE A 263 -16.91 -20.69 -3.81
C ILE A 263 -15.41 -20.40 -3.66
N TRP A 264 -14.57 -20.99 -4.50
CA TRP A 264 -13.13 -20.69 -4.52
C TRP A 264 -12.84 -19.23 -4.89
N GLN A 265 -13.52 -18.68 -5.89
CA GLN A 265 -13.39 -17.26 -6.23
C GLN A 265 -13.79 -16.35 -5.05
N LEU A 266 -14.86 -16.70 -4.32
CA LEU A 266 -15.26 -15.97 -3.11
C LEU A 266 -14.21 -16.09 -2.00
N ALA A 267 -13.59 -17.26 -1.81
CA ALA A 267 -12.50 -17.42 -0.83
C ALA A 267 -11.33 -16.49 -1.15
N LYS A 268 -10.93 -16.40 -2.44
CA LYS A 268 -9.92 -15.43 -2.89
C LYS A 268 -10.37 -13.98 -2.66
N ALA A 269 -11.64 -13.67 -2.90
CA ALA A 269 -12.17 -12.33 -2.68
C ALA A 269 -12.10 -11.91 -1.20
N TYR A 270 -12.46 -12.78 -0.25
CA TYR A 270 -12.30 -12.49 1.20
C TYR A 270 -10.83 -12.27 1.59
N ALA A 271 -9.90 -13.07 1.05
CA ALA A 271 -8.48 -12.85 1.26
C ALA A 271 -8.03 -11.51 0.69
N SER A 272 -8.52 -11.13 -0.50
CA SER A 272 -8.23 -9.85 -1.14
C SER A 272 -8.83 -8.65 -0.37
N VAL A 273 -10.00 -8.79 0.25
CA VAL A 273 -10.59 -7.77 1.15
C VAL A 273 -9.65 -7.47 2.32
N ASN A 274 -9.13 -8.52 2.95
CA ASN A 274 -8.22 -8.36 4.08
C ASN A 274 -6.91 -7.71 3.65
N ASP A 275 -6.35 -8.17 2.53
CA ASP A 275 -5.14 -7.60 1.94
C ASP A 275 -5.32 -6.12 1.57
N TYR A 276 -6.46 -5.76 0.96
CA TYR A 276 -6.78 -4.37 0.63
C TYR A 276 -6.85 -3.48 1.87
N GLY A 277 -7.60 -3.88 2.90
CA GLY A 277 -7.72 -3.08 4.12
C GLY A 277 -6.40 -2.94 4.86
N TRP A 278 -5.63 -4.01 4.96
CA TRP A 278 -4.28 -3.98 5.54
C TRP A 278 -3.34 -3.08 4.74
N HIS A 279 -3.38 -3.19 3.41
CA HIS A 279 -2.61 -2.33 2.54
C HIS A 279 -2.89 -0.85 2.81
N GLN A 280 -4.14 -0.43 2.81
CA GLN A 280 -4.51 0.98 3.00
C GLN A 280 -4.09 1.52 4.36
N LEU A 281 -4.32 0.74 5.43
CA LEU A 281 -4.17 1.21 6.82
C LEU A 281 -2.75 1.02 7.36
N ILE A 282 -2.06 -0.03 6.95
CA ILE A 282 -0.78 -0.42 7.53
C ILE A 282 0.36 -0.23 6.53
N SER A 283 0.35 -0.96 5.41
CA SER A 283 1.48 -0.92 4.49
C SER A 283 1.67 0.46 3.87
N HIS A 284 0.58 1.16 3.54
CA HIS A 284 0.58 2.48 2.94
C HIS A 284 0.54 3.58 4.04
N TRP A 285 -0.58 3.72 4.78
CA TRP A 285 -0.71 4.81 5.75
C TRP A 285 0.32 4.74 6.87
N LEU A 286 0.34 3.65 7.65
CA LEU A 286 1.19 3.57 8.84
C LEU A 286 2.67 3.54 8.46
N ASN A 287 3.07 2.55 7.63
CA ASN A 287 4.48 2.25 7.36
C ASN A 287 5.17 3.23 6.41
N THR A 288 4.45 4.17 5.82
CA THR A 288 5.04 5.25 5.02
C THR A 288 4.65 6.62 5.56
N HIS A 289 3.40 7.06 5.40
CA HIS A 289 2.96 8.40 5.74
C HIS A 289 3.13 8.76 7.22
N ALA A 290 2.55 7.95 8.12
CA ALA A 290 2.48 8.28 9.54
C ALA A 290 3.85 8.23 10.22
N VAL A 291 4.64 7.19 9.95
CA VAL A 291 5.96 7.03 10.59
C VAL A 291 7.00 8.01 10.09
N MET A 292 6.79 8.64 8.93
CA MET A 292 7.71 9.65 8.40
C MET A 292 7.58 11.02 9.07
N GLU A 293 6.41 11.38 9.58
CA GLU A 293 6.20 12.72 10.19
C GLU A 293 7.17 13.04 11.33
N PRO A 294 7.45 12.14 12.29
CA PRO A 294 8.42 12.40 13.34
C PRO A 294 9.82 12.70 12.81
N PHE A 295 10.26 12.04 11.74
CA PHE A 295 11.56 12.33 11.12
C PHE A 295 11.59 13.71 10.49
N VAL A 296 10.54 14.09 9.77
CA VAL A 296 10.41 15.44 9.17
C VAL A 296 10.48 16.51 10.25
N ILE A 297 9.66 16.37 11.30
CA ILE A 297 9.55 17.34 12.39
C ILE A 297 10.90 17.48 13.14
N ALA A 298 11.53 16.36 13.51
CA ALA A 298 12.80 16.39 14.21
C ALA A 298 13.92 17.00 13.36
N THR A 299 13.94 16.70 12.06
CA THR A 299 14.92 17.26 11.11
C THR A 299 14.81 18.78 11.05
N ASN A 300 13.59 19.32 10.90
CA ASN A 300 13.36 20.77 10.82
C ASN A 300 13.61 21.50 12.16
N ARG A 301 13.55 20.79 13.30
CA ARG A 301 13.77 21.38 14.62
C ARG A 301 15.23 21.36 15.08
N GLN A 302 15.95 20.31 14.74
CA GLN A 302 17.26 20.03 15.35
C GLN A 302 18.45 20.25 14.40
N LEU A 303 18.22 20.14 13.09
CA LEU A 303 19.30 20.31 12.10
C LEU A 303 19.18 21.68 11.41
N SER A 304 20.30 22.40 11.33
CA SER A 304 20.35 23.61 10.53
C SER A 304 20.23 23.28 9.05
N VAL A 305 19.73 24.21 8.25
CA VAL A 305 19.57 24.02 6.77
C VAL A 305 20.91 23.80 6.04
N THR A 306 22.02 24.15 6.65
CA THR A 306 23.37 23.90 6.12
C THR A 306 23.95 22.56 6.55
N HIS A 307 23.30 21.89 7.53
CA HIS A 307 23.77 20.62 8.06
C HIS A 307 23.75 19.52 6.96
N PRO A 308 24.79 18.68 6.84
CA PRO A 308 24.87 17.67 5.78
C PRO A 308 23.70 16.69 5.80
N VAL A 309 23.26 16.23 6.98
CA VAL A 309 22.13 15.31 7.09
C VAL A 309 20.81 16.01 6.71
N TYR A 310 20.63 17.30 7.04
CA TYR A 310 19.49 18.08 6.57
C TYR A 310 19.42 18.09 5.05
N LYS A 311 20.53 18.46 4.38
CA LYS A 311 20.61 18.51 2.92
C LYS A 311 20.36 17.16 2.25
N LEU A 312 20.76 16.07 2.89
CA LEU A 312 20.55 14.72 2.40
C LEU A 312 19.09 14.31 2.46
N LEU A 313 18.41 14.59 3.59
CA LEU A 313 17.06 14.08 3.88
C LEU A 313 15.94 15.01 3.41
N HIS A 314 16.16 16.33 3.37
CA HIS A 314 15.12 17.32 3.06
C HIS A 314 14.41 17.10 1.72
N PRO A 315 15.08 16.69 0.60
CA PRO A 315 14.39 16.36 -0.64
C PRO A 315 13.35 15.24 -0.50
N HIS A 316 13.52 14.35 0.49
CA HIS A 316 12.64 13.20 0.76
C HIS A 316 11.49 13.53 1.72
N TYR A 317 11.34 14.81 2.09
CA TYR A 317 10.28 15.31 2.98
C TYR A 317 9.33 16.30 2.30
N ARG A 318 9.67 16.75 1.10
CA ARG A 318 9.13 17.91 0.39
C ARG A 318 7.62 18.08 0.49
N ASP A 319 6.84 17.02 0.30
CA ASP A 319 5.38 17.11 0.22
C ASP A 319 4.68 16.38 1.38
N THR A 320 5.44 15.62 2.18
CA THR A 320 4.93 14.65 3.17
C THR A 320 3.98 15.27 4.19
N MET A 321 4.36 16.37 4.83
CA MET A 321 3.52 16.97 5.90
C MET A 321 2.21 17.52 5.36
N ASN A 322 2.23 18.11 4.16
CA ASN A 322 1.03 18.69 3.56
C ASN A 322 0.05 17.60 3.13
N ILE A 323 0.52 16.55 2.42
CA ILE A 323 -0.37 15.47 1.99
C ILE A 323 -0.94 14.71 3.19
N ASN A 324 -0.14 14.51 4.25
CA ASN A 324 -0.61 13.88 5.47
C ASN A 324 -1.68 14.70 6.19
N ALA A 325 -1.54 16.03 6.22
CA ALA A 325 -2.56 16.91 6.77
C ALA A 325 -3.89 16.79 6.00
N ARG A 326 -3.83 16.69 4.68
CA ARG A 326 -5.01 16.49 3.81
C ARG A 326 -5.61 15.10 4.02
N ALA A 327 -4.78 14.06 4.08
CA ALA A 327 -5.22 12.70 4.37
C ALA A 327 -5.97 12.62 5.69
N ARG A 328 -5.45 13.24 6.77
CA ARG A 328 -6.15 13.32 8.05
C ARG A 328 -7.49 14.05 7.96
N GLY A 329 -7.55 15.15 7.21
CA GLY A 329 -8.75 15.96 7.11
C GLY A 329 -9.87 15.36 6.24
N LEU A 330 -9.54 14.51 5.27
CA LEU A 330 -10.48 14.05 4.24
C LEU A 330 -10.64 12.52 4.18
N LEU A 331 -9.58 11.78 4.47
CA LEU A 331 -9.55 10.34 4.22
C LEU A 331 -9.71 9.51 5.48
N ILE A 332 -8.89 9.75 6.49
CA ILE A 332 -8.75 8.88 7.67
C ILE A 332 -9.43 9.41 8.94
N ASN A 333 -9.94 10.64 8.91
CA ASN A 333 -10.74 11.18 10.03
C ASN A 333 -12.07 10.44 10.18
N ALA A 334 -12.74 10.64 11.33
CA ALA A 334 -14.07 10.11 11.56
C ALA A 334 -15.04 10.60 10.47
N GLY A 335 -15.76 9.67 9.84
CA GLY A 335 -16.61 9.93 8.68
C GLY A 335 -15.85 10.21 7.38
N GLY A 336 -14.52 10.02 7.34
CA GLY A 336 -13.70 10.17 6.14
C GLY A 336 -13.92 9.04 5.13
N VAL A 337 -13.26 9.17 3.95
CA VAL A 337 -13.49 8.22 2.84
C VAL A 337 -13.12 6.79 3.20
N ILE A 338 -12.08 6.57 4.01
CA ILE A 338 -11.68 5.24 4.47
C ILE A 338 -12.80 4.58 5.28
N GLU A 339 -13.41 5.31 6.23
CA GLU A 339 -14.54 4.75 6.99
C GLU A 339 -15.76 4.45 6.13
N MET A 340 -15.95 5.17 5.03
CA MET A 340 -17.07 4.95 4.10
C MET A 340 -16.85 3.75 3.17
N THR A 341 -15.61 3.46 2.80
CA THR A 341 -15.31 2.56 1.67
C THR A 341 -14.53 1.30 2.02
N VAL A 342 -13.82 1.26 3.16
CA VAL A 342 -12.97 0.12 3.55
C VAL A 342 -13.60 -0.63 4.72
N PHE A 343 -13.50 -1.95 4.72
CA PHE A 343 -14.23 -2.85 5.62
C PHE A 343 -14.10 -2.54 7.12
N PRO A 344 -12.96 -2.06 7.68
CA PRO A 344 -12.86 -1.79 9.11
C PRO A 344 -13.70 -0.59 9.54
N ARG A 345 -14.05 0.32 8.63
CA ARG A 345 -14.82 1.53 8.89
C ARG A 345 -14.25 2.32 10.08
N LYS A 346 -15.05 2.61 11.11
CA LYS A 346 -14.61 3.34 12.32
C LYS A 346 -13.50 2.63 13.12
N HIS A 347 -13.25 1.35 12.85
CA HIS A 347 -12.18 0.57 13.50
C HIS A 347 -10.83 0.70 12.75
N ALA A 348 -10.76 1.41 11.63
CA ALA A 348 -9.56 1.57 10.80
C ALA A 348 -8.38 2.17 11.60
N MET A 349 -8.57 3.30 12.26
CA MET A 349 -7.51 3.94 13.04
C MET A 349 -7.13 3.18 14.31
N PRO A 350 -8.07 2.59 15.09
CA PRO A 350 -7.73 1.66 16.16
C PRO A 350 -6.84 0.49 15.70
N MET A 351 -7.11 -0.10 14.54
CA MET A 351 -6.26 -1.17 13.97
C MET A 351 -4.84 -0.65 13.66
N SER A 352 -4.72 0.47 12.98
CA SER A 352 -3.42 1.09 12.67
C SER A 352 -2.63 1.41 13.95
N SER A 353 -3.29 1.99 14.95
CA SER A 353 -2.67 2.31 16.25
C SER A 353 -2.21 1.06 17.03
N MET A 354 -2.96 -0.05 16.93
CA MET A 354 -2.56 -1.31 17.55
C MET A 354 -1.29 -1.88 16.91
N VAL A 355 -1.22 -1.84 15.58
CA VAL A 355 -0.04 -2.33 14.84
C VAL A 355 1.19 -1.49 15.13
N TYR A 356 1.04 -0.17 15.27
CA TYR A 356 2.14 0.74 15.59
C TYR A 356 2.87 0.38 16.90
N LYS A 357 2.19 -0.21 17.88
CA LYS A 357 2.82 -0.66 19.15
C LYS A 357 3.94 -1.67 18.94
N ASN A 358 3.89 -2.41 17.82
CA ASN A 358 4.90 -3.40 17.45
C ASN A 358 5.76 -2.96 16.25
N TRP A 359 5.62 -1.69 15.82
CA TRP A 359 6.43 -1.17 14.73
C TRP A 359 7.92 -1.14 15.12
N ASN A 360 8.77 -1.45 14.15
CA ASN A 360 10.22 -1.50 14.34
C ASN A 360 10.92 -0.78 13.18
N PHE A 361 11.65 0.29 13.52
CA PHE A 361 12.35 1.11 12.51
C PHE A 361 13.37 0.31 11.70
N THR A 362 14.14 -0.58 12.34
CA THR A 362 15.19 -1.33 11.63
C THR A 362 14.62 -2.30 10.62
N GLU A 363 13.41 -2.78 10.84
CA GLU A 363 12.69 -3.69 9.94
C GLU A 363 12.04 -2.96 8.74
N GLN A 364 12.08 -1.63 8.69
CA GLN A 364 11.67 -0.86 7.51
C GLN A 364 12.74 -0.89 6.40
N ALA A 365 13.99 -1.26 6.73
CA ALA A 365 15.03 -1.51 5.74
C ALA A 365 14.69 -2.77 4.93
N LEU A 366 14.62 -2.66 3.61
CA LEU A 366 14.18 -3.77 2.75
C LEU A 366 14.94 -5.09 2.96
N PRO A 367 16.29 -5.13 3.08
CA PRO A 367 16.99 -6.39 3.34
C PRO A 367 16.57 -7.05 4.66
N ASP A 368 16.40 -6.25 5.72
CA ASP A 368 16.02 -6.75 7.05
C ASP A 368 14.56 -7.27 7.05
N ASP A 369 13.64 -6.56 6.36
CA ASP A 369 12.27 -7.01 6.15
C ASP A 369 12.21 -8.36 5.43
N LEU A 370 12.95 -8.50 4.33
CA LEU A 370 12.99 -9.74 3.55
C LEU A 370 13.54 -10.93 4.36
N ILE A 371 14.59 -10.70 5.15
CA ILE A 371 15.15 -11.73 6.05
C ILE A 371 14.14 -12.08 7.14
N LYS A 372 13.53 -11.09 7.80
CA LYS A 372 12.51 -11.31 8.85
C LYS A 372 11.33 -12.14 8.35
N ARG A 373 10.83 -11.85 7.16
CA ARG A 373 9.75 -12.62 6.54
C ARG A 373 10.20 -13.98 5.99
N GLY A 374 11.49 -14.28 6.03
CA GLY A 374 12.07 -15.50 5.47
C GLY A 374 11.99 -15.55 3.94
N MET A 375 11.88 -14.39 3.27
CA MET A 375 11.86 -14.28 1.80
C MET A 375 13.26 -14.21 1.22
N ALA A 376 14.25 -13.90 2.04
CA ALA A 376 15.67 -13.91 1.69
C ALA A 376 16.50 -14.52 2.82
N VAL A 377 17.73 -14.91 2.48
CA VAL A 377 18.77 -15.35 3.40
C VAL A 377 20.01 -14.46 3.25
N GLU A 378 20.79 -14.30 4.31
CA GLU A 378 22.08 -13.63 4.23
C GLU A 378 23.00 -14.36 3.23
N ASP A 379 23.62 -13.60 2.36
CA ASP A 379 24.59 -14.08 1.38
C ASP A 379 25.64 -13.00 1.10
N PRO A 380 26.77 -13.02 1.81
CA PRO A 380 27.84 -12.03 1.62
C PRO A 380 28.43 -12.00 0.19
N SER A 381 28.23 -13.08 -0.58
CA SER A 381 28.70 -13.17 -1.96
C SER A 381 27.75 -12.50 -2.97
N SER A 382 26.49 -12.28 -2.57
CA SER A 382 25.50 -11.58 -3.39
C SER A 382 25.80 -10.07 -3.46
N PRO A 383 25.54 -9.42 -4.60
CA PRO A 383 25.66 -7.96 -4.74
C PRO A 383 24.89 -7.17 -3.67
N HIS A 384 23.79 -7.71 -3.20
CA HIS A 384 22.90 -7.09 -2.19
C HIS A 384 23.09 -7.65 -0.78
N LYS A 385 24.11 -8.50 -0.55
CA LYS A 385 24.39 -9.22 0.70
C LYS A 385 23.27 -10.14 1.17
N VAL A 386 22.24 -10.30 0.36
CA VAL A 386 21.11 -11.21 0.58
C VAL A 386 20.78 -11.94 -0.71
N ARG A 387 20.23 -13.16 -0.60
CA ARG A 387 19.74 -13.96 -1.71
C ARG A 387 18.27 -14.27 -1.50
N LEU A 388 17.46 -13.94 -2.51
CA LEU A 388 16.02 -14.23 -2.50
C LEU A 388 15.76 -15.74 -2.58
N LEU A 389 14.73 -16.21 -1.88
CA LEU A 389 14.25 -17.60 -1.99
C LEU A 389 13.31 -17.79 -3.18
N ILE A 390 12.60 -16.76 -3.58
CA ILE A 390 11.86 -16.67 -4.85
C ILE A 390 12.64 -15.70 -5.73
N GLU A 391 13.37 -16.21 -6.73
CA GLU A 391 14.19 -15.36 -7.60
C GLU A 391 13.35 -14.36 -8.40
N ASP A 392 12.21 -14.81 -8.93
CA ASP A 392 11.24 -13.97 -9.64
C ASP A 392 10.21 -13.37 -8.66
N TYR A 393 10.72 -12.55 -7.73
CA TYR A 393 9.93 -11.71 -6.81
C TYR A 393 10.13 -10.23 -7.21
N PRO A 394 9.30 -9.69 -8.10
CA PRO A 394 9.55 -8.38 -8.74
C PRO A 394 9.78 -7.24 -7.76
N TYR A 395 8.93 -7.11 -6.72
CA TYR A 395 9.12 -6.10 -5.68
C TYR A 395 10.49 -6.21 -4.98
N ALA A 396 10.88 -7.41 -4.60
CA ALA A 396 12.12 -7.61 -3.86
C ALA A 396 13.36 -7.46 -4.76
N ALA A 397 13.31 -7.98 -5.99
CA ALA A 397 14.44 -7.90 -6.92
C ALA A 397 14.74 -6.45 -7.32
N ASP A 398 13.71 -5.69 -7.75
CA ASP A 398 13.87 -4.28 -8.11
C ASP A 398 14.17 -3.43 -6.86
N GLY A 399 13.50 -3.75 -5.75
CA GLY A 399 13.67 -3.07 -4.47
C GLY A 399 15.09 -3.17 -3.92
N LEU A 400 15.71 -4.34 -3.96
CA LEU A 400 17.10 -4.53 -3.51
C LEU A 400 18.08 -3.73 -4.38
N ALA A 401 17.85 -3.64 -5.68
CA ALA A 401 18.69 -2.82 -6.57
C ALA A 401 18.56 -1.33 -6.20
N VAL A 402 17.34 -0.83 -5.99
CA VAL A 402 17.09 0.56 -5.58
C VAL A 402 17.62 0.83 -4.17
N TRP A 403 17.39 -0.08 -3.21
CA TRP A 403 17.93 0.02 -1.87
C TRP A 403 19.45 0.17 -1.88
N HIS A 404 20.15 -0.70 -2.61
CA HIS A 404 21.60 -0.65 -2.70
C HIS A 404 22.10 0.67 -3.32
N ALA A 405 21.40 1.17 -4.34
CA ALA A 405 21.73 2.47 -4.93
C ALA A 405 21.58 3.62 -3.91
N ILE A 406 20.51 3.60 -3.10
CA ILE A 406 20.28 4.56 -2.01
C ILE A 406 21.38 4.42 -0.93
N GLU A 407 21.65 3.22 -0.44
CA GLU A 407 22.66 2.96 0.60
C GLU A 407 24.05 3.44 0.15
N GLN A 408 24.39 3.16 -1.10
CA GLN A 408 25.67 3.60 -1.66
C GLN A 408 25.73 5.14 -1.84
N TRP A 409 24.62 5.77 -2.23
CA TRP A 409 24.52 7.23 -2.29
C TRP A 409 24.72 7.85 -0.91
N VAL A 410 24.02 7.35 0.10
CA VAL A 410 24.13 7.82 1.48
C VAL A 410 25.55 7.62 2.01
N THR A 411 26.17 6.48 1.71
CA THR A 411 27.56 6.19 2.06
C THR A 411 28.53 7.17 1.41
N ASP A 412 28.43 7.32 0.08
CA ASP A 412 29.32 8.22 -0.70
C ASP A 412 29.22 9.68 -0.20
N TYR A 413 28.03 10.10 0.21
CA TYR A 413 27.76 11.44 0.71
C TYR A 413 28.19 11.65 2.15
N LEU A 414 27.76 10.81 3.06
CA LEU A 414 28.01 11.00 4.50
C LEU A 414 29.49 10.85 4.86
N THR A 415 30.24 9.97 4.19
CA THR A 415 31.67 9.80 4.45
C THR A 415 32.53 11.03 4.09
N ILE A 416 31.98 11.96 3.30
CA ILE A 416 32.64 13.27 3.04
C ILE A 416 32.70 14.10 4.34
N TYR A 417 31.62 14.04 5.15
CA TYR A 417 31.44 14.88 6.33
C TYR A 417 31.73 14.14 7.64
N TYR A 418 31.56 12.83 7.67
CA TYR A 418 31.82 11.97 8.85
C TYR A 418 32.90 10.93 8.51
N PRO A 419 34.18 11.32 8.53
CA PRO A 419 35.29 10.41 8.18
C PRO A 419 35.54 9.33 9.25
N ASN A 420 34.98 9.47 10.44
CA ASN A 420 35.06 8.51 11.53
C ASN A 420 33.95 8.73 12.58
N ASP A 421 33.76 7.74 13.45
CA ASP A 421 32.72 7.76 14.49
C ASP A 421 32.89 8.89 15.53
N GLY A 422 34.13 9.35 15.79
CA GLY A 422 34.38 10.43 16.72
C GLY A 422 33.83 11.78 16.24
N VAL A 423 33.90 12.07 14.96
CA VAL A 423 33.28 13.26 14.35
C VAL A 423 31.77 13.21 14.47
N LEU A 424 31.18 12.05 14.20
CA LEU A 424 29.75 11.83 14.32
C LEU A 424 29.26 12.01 15.77
N GLN A 425 29.97 11.42 16.74
CA GLN A 425 29.61 11.52 18.16
C GLN A 425 29.73 12.94 18.69
N GLY A 426 30.65 13.74 18.14
CA GLY A 426 30.84 15.15 18.49
C GLY A 426 29.85 16.11 17.84
N ASP A 427 29.00 15.65 16.90
CA ASP A 427 28.00 16.47 16.22
C ASP A 427 26.75 16.65 17.11
N VAL A 428 26.63 17.80 17.74
CA VAL A 428 25.57 18.09 18.72
C VAL A 428 24.18 18.20 18.07
N GLU A 429 24.09 18.72 16.83
CA GLU A 429 22.82 18.80 16.10
C GLU A 429 22.34 17.40 15.72
N LEU A 430 23.22 16.56 15.19
CA LEU A 430 22.91 15.17 14.85
C LEU A 430 22.44 14.37 16.06
N GLN A 431 23.14 14.48 17.19
CA GLN A 431 22.77 13.75 18.41
C GLN A 431 21.42 14.25 18.97
N ALA A 432 21.16 15.56 18.91
CA ALA A 432 19.87 16.14 19.31
C ALA A 432 18.74 15.70 18.39
N TRP A 433 19.00 15.66 17.05
CA TRP A 433 18.06 15.16 16.05
C TRP A 433 17.63 13.72 16.33
N TRP A 434 18.61 12.82 16.51
CA TRP A 434 18.28 11.42 16.73
C TRP A 434 17.57 11.18 18.07
N LYS A 435 17.96 11.94 19.09
CA LYS A 435 17.28 11.93 20.38
C LYS A 435 15.83 12.37 20.25
N GLU A 436 15.54 13.45 19.51
CA GLU A 436 14.16 13.91 19.30
C GLU A 436 13.33 12.92 18.50
N VAL A 437 13.87 12.33 17.44
CA VAL A 437 13.20 11.26 16.69
C VAL A 437 12.74 10.14 17.63
N ARG A 438 13.65 9.64 18.46
CA ARG A 438 13.37 8.49 19.33
C ARG A 438 12.50 8.84 20.54
N GLU A 439 12.87 9.90 21.27
CA GLU A 439 12.29 10.17 22.60
C GLU A 439 11.01 11.02 22.54
N VAL A 440 10.83 11.79 21.48
CA VAL A 440 9.67 12.66 21.29
C VAL A 440 8.82 12.20 20.12
N GLY A 441 9.41 12.02 18.96
CA GLY A 441 8.72 11.67 17.73
C GLY A 441 8.04 10.31 17.79
N HIS A 442 8.82 9.28 18.14
CA HIS A 442 8.36 7.91 18.39
C HIS A 442 8.37 7.57 19.88
N GLY A 443 8.01 8.53 20.73
CA GLY A 443 8.12 8.45 22.17
C GLY A 443 7.43 7.25 22.83
N ASP A 444 6.37 6.73 22.22
CA ASP A 444 5.69 5.50 22.67
C ASP A 444 6.60 4.27 22.57
N LEU A 445 7.60 4.30 21.69
CA LEU A 445 8.56 3.22 21.44
C LEU A 445 9.99 3.57 21.86
N LYS A 446 10.20 4.66 22.59
CA LYS A 446 11.53 5.20 22.95
C LYS A 446 12.48 4.21 23.63
N ASP A 447 11.92 3.27 24.39
CA ASP A 447 12.67 2.28 25.18
C ASP A 447 12.92 0.97 24.42
N ALA A 448 12.50 0.89 23.14
CA ALA A 448 12.72 -0.30 22.33
C ALA A 448 14.23 -0.51 22.04
N ALA A 449 14.71 -1.72 22.28
CA ALA A 449 16.14 -2.05 22.17
C ALA A 449 16.70 -1.99 20.74
N TRP A 450 15.83 -2.02 19.74
CA TRP A 450 16.22 -1.99 18.33
C TRP A 450 16.62 -0.59 17.81
N TRP A 451 16.38 0.50 18.54
CA TRP A 451 16.81 1.82 18.10
C TRP A 451 18.33 1.90 17.95
N PRO A 452 18.86 2.35 16.78
CA PRO A 452 20.28 2.67 16.64
C PRO A 452 20.72 3.69 17.70
N LYS A 453 21.90 3.48 18.27
CA LYS A 453 22.45 4.39 19.29
C LYS A 453 22.99 5.68 18.70
N MET A 454 23.18 5.72 17.40
CA MET A 454 23.79 6.81 16.63
C MET A 454 25.22 7.13 17.09
N HIS A 455 26.00 6.08 17.33
CA HIS A 455 27.39 6.17 17.76
C HIS A 455 28.38 5.89 16.63
N THR A 456 27.94 5.29 15.53
CA THR A 456 28.78 4.92 14.39
C THR A 456 28.27 5.52 13.09
N VAL A 457 29.20 5.78 12.16
CA VAL A 457 28.84 6.24 10.79
C VAL A 457 28.00 5.20 10.07
N ALA A 458 28.21 3.91 10.34
CA ALA A 458 27.40 2.83 9.78
C ALA A 458 25.92 2.90 10.25
N GLU A 459 25.67 3.20 11.52
CA GLU A 459 24.30 3.41 12.04
C GLU A 459 23.62 4.61 11.36
N LEU A 460 24.35 5.71 11.16
CA LEU A 460 23.82 6.89 10.47
C LEU A 460 23.49 6.59 9.00
N ILE A 461 24.37 5.89 8.29
CA ILE A 461 24.15 5.48 6.89
C ILE A 461 22.90 4.64 6.79
N LYS A 462 22.77 3.60 7.63
CA LYS A 462 21.60 2.72 7.61
C LYS A 462 20.31 3.48 7.94
N ALA A 463 20.35 4.34 8.95
CA ALA A 463 19.19 5.15 9.35
C ALA A 463 18.73 6.08 8.22
N CYS A 464 19.65 6.84 7.61
CA CYS A 464 19.32 7.73 6.49
C CYS A 464 18.84 6.95 5.25
N ALA A 465 19.47 5.81 4.94
CA ALA A 465 19.01 4.95 3.84
C ALA A 465 17.60 4.42 4.07
N THR A 466 17.27 4.00 5.31
CA THR A 466 15.92 3.54 5.67
C THR A 466 14.88 4.66 5.53
N ILE A 467 15.20 5.87 5.98
CA ILE A 467 14.31 7.04 5.86
C ILE A 467 14.06 7.36 4.37
N ILE A 468 15.10 7.42 3.55
CA ILE A 468 15.00 7.68 2.11
C ILE A 468 14.18 6.58 1.42
N TRP A 469 14.47 5.31 1.71
CA TRP A 469 13.70 4.18 1.18
C TRP A 469 12.21 4.29 1.52
N THR A 470 11.89 4.55 2.78
CA THR A 470 10.50 4.65 3.27
C THR A 470 9.76 5.81 2.61
N GLY A 471 10.38 6.99 2.53
CA GLY A 471 9.79 8.20 1.97
C GLY A 471 9.72 8.21 0.44
N SER A 472 10.43 7.33 -0.26
CA SER A 472 10.49 7.27 -1.72
C SER A 472 10.04 5.91 -2.27
N ALA A 473 10.93 4.93 -2.36
CA ALA A 473 10.69 3.68 -3.07
C ALA A 473 9.62 2.79 -2.40
N LEU A 474 9.61 2.68 -1.08
CA LEU A 474 8.57 1.93 -0.38
C LEU A 474 7.19 2.54 -0.63
N HIS A 475 7.07 3.87 -0.46
CA HIS A 475 5.83 4.57 -0.77
C HIS A 475 5.40 4.38 -2.22
N ALA A 476 6.31 4.50 -3.19
CA ALA A 476 6.01 4.27 -4.59
C ALA A 476 5.44 2.86 -4.85
N ALA A 477 6.05 1.83 -4.25
CA ALA A 477 5.64 0.43 -4.39
C ALA A 477 4.21 0.17 -3.86
N VAL A 478 3.81 0.84 -2.77
CA VAL A 478 2.48 0.63 -2.16
C VAL A 478 1.43 1.66 -2.60
N ASN A 479 1.81 2.73 -3.30
CA ASN A 479 0.89 3.78 -3.71
C ASN A 479 0.48 3.70 -5.19
N PHE A 480 1.42 3.73 -6.12
CA PHE A 480 1.10 3.92 -7.54
C PHE A 480 0.49 2.69 -8.23
N GLY A 481 0.47 1.54 -7.55
CA GLY A 481 -0.25 0.34 -7.95
C GLY A 481 -1.73 0.33 -7.56
N GLN A 482 -2.22 1.29 -6.75
CA GLN A 482 -3.58 1.25 -6.22
C GLN A 482 -4.62 1.18 -7.33
N TYR A 483 -4.65 2.14 -8.25
CA TYR A 483 -5.59 2.11 -9.37
C TYR A 483 -5.31 0.98 -10.37
N PRO A 484 -4.09 0.73 -10.82
CA PRO A 484 -3.77 -0.38 -11.70
C PRO A 484 -4.35 -1.74 -11.29
N TYR A 485 -4.34 -2.07 -10.01
CA TYR A 485 -4.84 -3.34 -9.47
C TYR A 485 -6.23 -3.23 -8.84
N SER A 486 -6.48 -2.20 -8.03
CA SER A 486 -7.71 -2.06 -7.23
C SER A 486 -8.77 -1.20 -7.92
N GLY A 487 -8.44 -0.55 -9.02
CA GLY A 487 -9.40 0.17 -9.86
C GLY A 487 -10.48 -0.74 -10.43
N TYR A 488 -10.27 -2.06 -10.47
CA TYR A 488 -11.28 -3.07 -10.76
C TYR A 488 -11.66 -3.81 -9.47
N HIS A 489 -12.72 -3.39 -8.81
CA HIS A 489 -13.07 -3.87 -7.47
C HIS A 489 -13.37 -5.38 -7.35
N PRO A 490 -13.77 -6.15 -8.41
CA PRO A 490 -13.81 -7.60 -8.28
C PRO A 490 -12.44 -8.24 -8.04
N ASN A 491 -11.34 -7.63 -8.51
CA ASN A 491 -9.98 -8.09 -8.25
C ASN A 491 -9.53 -7.80 -6.80
N LYS A 492 -9.71 -6.56 -6.37
CA LYS A 492 -9.32 -6.09 -5.02
C LYS A 492 -10.49 -5.38 -4.35
N PRO A 493 -11.50 -6.12 -3.84
CA PRO A 493 -12.63 -5.51 -3.16
C PRO A 493 -12.21 -4.87 -1.83
N SER A 494 -12.75 -3.70 -1.54
CA SER A 494 -12.45 -2.95 -0.31
C SER A 494 -13.28 -3.41 0.89
N ALA A 495 -14.33 -4.18 0.67
CA ALA A 495 -15.23 -4.69 1.69
C ALA A 495 -15.90 -6.00 1.26
N SER A 496 -16.37 -6.77 2.24
CA SER A 496 -17.30 -7.88 2.07
C SER A 496 -18.51 -7.69 2.97
N ARG A 497 -19.68 -8.13 2.50
CA ARG A 497 -20.98 -7.79 3.08
C ARG A 497 -21.79 -8.98 3.55
N ARG A 498 -21.48 -10.16 3.08
CA ARG A 498 -22.23 -11.39 3.31
C ARG A 498 -21.29 -12.51 3.72
N PRO A 499 -21.77 -13.50 4.49
CA PRO A 499 -21.00 -14.70 4.74
C PRO A 499 -20.82 -15.54 3.47
N MET A 500 -19.86 -16.46 3.49
CA MET A 500 -19.68 -17.48 2.45
C MET A 500 -21.01 -18.26 2.30
N PRO A 501 -21.54 -18.37 1.06
CA PRO A 501 -22.75 -19.15 0.82
C PRO A 501 -22.60 -20.61 1.29
N SER A 502 -23.61 -21.11 1.97
CA SER A 502 -23.63 -22.48 2.45
C SER A 502 -24.76 -23.28 1.80
N PRO A 503 -24.56 -24.57 1.53
CA PRO A 503 -25.59 -25.41 0.93
C PRO A 503 -26.96 -25.28 1.64
N GLY A 504 -28.02 -25.00 0.85
CA GLY A 504 -29.38 -24.80 1.37
C GLY A 504 -29.73 -23.35 1.73
N SER A 505 -28.77 -22.39 1.68
CA SER A 505 -29.07 -20.97 1.85
C SER A 505 -29.58 -20.33 0.56
N GLU A 506 -30.25 -19.17 0.68
CA GLU A 506 -30.69 -18.37 -0.49
C GLU A 506 -29.51 -17.86 -1.29
N GLU A 507 -28.42 -17.52 -0.63
CA GLU A 507 -27.17 -17.08 -1.24
C GLU A 507 -26.55 -18.20 -2.09
N TYR A 508 -26.59 -19.44 -1.61
CA TYR A 508 -26.10 -20.60 -2.35
C TYR A 508 -26.98 -20.86 -3.60
N ALA A 509 -28.28 -20.81 -3.45
CA ALA A 509 -29.22 -20.91 -4.58
C ALA A 509 -29.03 -19.76 -5.59
N LEU A 510 -28.66 -18.57 -5.14
CA LEU A 510 -28.30 -17.47 -6.04
C LEU A 510 -26.98 -17.75 -6.77
N LEU A 511 -25.98 -18.31 -6.07
CA LEU A 511 -24.69 -18.68 -6.65
C LEU A 511 -24.84 -19.74 -7.75
N GLU A 512 -25.78 -20.69 -7.60
CA GLU A 512 -26.09 -21.71 -8.60
C GLU A 512 -26.70 -21.10 -9.88
N ARG A 513 -27.65 -20.16 -9.75
CA ARG A 513 -28.39 -19.62 -10.90
C ARG A 513 -27.78 -18.36 -11.53
N ALA A 514 -27.06 -17.53 -10.76
CA ALA A 514 -26.49 -16.26 -11.20
C ALA A 514 -25.18 -15.97 -10.45
N PRO A 515 -24.10 -16.70 -10.75
CA PRO A 515 -22.88 -16.68 -9.94
C PRO A 515 -22.16 -15.34 -9.93
N GLU A 516 -22.07 -14.62 -11.04
CA GLU A 516 -21.47 -13.27 -11.08
C GLU A 516 -22.20 -12.29 -10.16
N LYS A 517 -23.55 -12.33 -10.21
CA LYS A 517 -24.38 -11.50 -9.35
C LYS A 517 -24.17 -11.86 -7.88
N ALA A 518 -24.13 -13.15 -7.53
CA ALA A 518 -23.88 -13.61 -6.18
C ALA A 518 -22.51 -13.14 -5.66
N PHE A 519 -21.49 -13.24 -6.50
CA PHE A 519 -20.14 -12.75 -6.21
C PHE A 519 -20.14 -11.24 -5.92
N ILE A 520 -20.72 -10.43 -6.83
CA ILE A 520 -20.77 -8.97 -6.72
C ILE A 520 -21.54 -8.53 -5.46
N LEU A 521 -22.66 -9.19 -5.15
CA LEU A 521 -23.46 -8.89 -3.96
C LEU A 521 -22.74 -9.25 -2.64
N THR A 522 -21.72 -10.10 -2.69
CA THR A 522 -20.93 -10.49 -1.52
C THR A 522 -19.82 -9.50 -1.21
N ILE A 523 -19.26 -8.86 -2.21
CA ILE A 523 -18.16 -7.91 -2.09
C ILE A 523 -18.64 -6.45 -1.92
N THR A 524 -17.77 -5.49 -2.21
CA THR A 524 -17.99 -4.04 -2.13
C THR A 524 -19.28 -3.61 -2.85
N ASN A 525 -20.13 -2.83 -2.20
CA ASN A 525 -21.35 -2.31 -2.83
C ASN A 525 -21.04 -1.21 -3.86
N GLN A 526 -22.05 -0.87 -4.68
CA GLN A 526 -21.89 0.09 -5.77
C GLN A 526 -21.41 1.46 -5.30
N PHE A 527 -21.95 1.98 -4.18
CA PHE A 527 -21.53 3.27 -3.62
C PHE A 527 -20.04 3.24 -3.19
N GLN A 528 -19.67 2.23 -2.38
CA GLN A 528 -18.30 2.07 -1.92
C GLN A 528 -17.32 1.87 -3.08
N ALA A 529 -17.71 1.08 -4.09
CA ALA A 529 -16.90 0.85 -5.28
C ALA A 529 -16.66 2.14 -6.06
N LEU A 530 -17.70 2.91 -6.38
CA LEU A 530 -17.58 4.15 -7.14
C LEU A 530 -16.74 5.21 -6.43
N VAL A 531 -16.95 5.39 -5.13
CA VAL A 531 -16.17 6.33 -4.33
C VAL A 531 -14.72 5.86 -4.20
N GLY A 532 -14.50 4.60 -3.86
CA GLY A 532 -13.16 4.02 -3.68
C GLY A 532 -12.34 4.06 -4.96
N ILE A 533 -12.92 3.65 -6.10
CA ILE A 533 -12.23 3.66 -7.39
C ILE A 533 -11.89 5.09 -7.82
N SER A 534 -12.80 6.05 -7.61
CA SER A 534 -12.55 7.46 -7.92
C SER A 534 -11.42 8.04 -7.06
N LEU A 535 -11.36 7.66 -5.78
CA LEU A 535 -10.26 8.05 -4.90
C LEU A 535 -8.93 7.46 -5.37
N MET A 536 -8.88 6.15 -5.65
CA MET A 536 -7.65 5.48 -6.08
C MET A 536 -7.13 6.02 -7.42
N GLU A 537 -8.02 6.42 -8.32
CA GLU A 537 -7.63 7.06 -9.58
C GLU A 537 -6.88 8.36 -9.34
N ILE A 538 -7.31 9.17 -8.37
CA ILE A 538 -6.62 10.39 -7.96
C ILE A 538 -5.28 10.05 -7.29
N LEU A 539 -5.28 9.16 -6.31
CA LEU A 539 -4.10 8.83 -5.50
C LEU A 539 -3.01 8.03 -6.25
N SER A 540 -3.29 7.51 -7.44
CA SER A 540 -2.31 6.78 -8.24
C SER A 540 -1.68 7.60 -9.36
N LYS A 541 -2.00 8.90 -9.47
CA LYS A 541 -1.48 9.77 -10.52
C LYS A 541 -0.17 10.43 -10.12
N HIS A 542 0.81 10.35 -11.01
CA HIS A 542 1.98 11.23 -10.95
C HIS A 542 1.61 12.64 -11.42
N SER A 543 2.16 13.66 -10.79
CA SER A 543 2.03 15.06 -11.21
C SER A 543 3.08 15.42 -12.27
N SER A 544 2.81 16.47 -13.07
CA SER A 544 3.77 16.93 -14.09
C SER A 544 5.00 17.64 -13.50
N ASP A 545 4.94 18.04 -12.22
CA ASP A 545 6.05 18.66 -11.48
C ASP A 545 6.72 17.69 -10.49
N GLU A 546 6.50 16.38 -10.68
CA GLU A 546 7.12 15.35 -9.84
C GLU A 546 8.63 15.38 -9.93
N VAL A 547 9.31 15.25 -8.80
CA VAL A 547 10.77 15.12 -8.72
C VAL A 547 11.08 13.69 -8.32
N TYR A 548 11.65 12.95 -9.25
CA TYR A 548 11.96 11.54 -9.06
C TYR A 548 13.29 11.31 -8.34
N LEU A 549 13.43 10.13 -7.76
CA LEU A 549 14.65 9.68 -7.10
C LEU A 549 15.85 9.80 -8.07
N GLY A 550 16.92 10.41 -7.61
CA GLY A 550 18.09 10.74 -8.47
C GLY A 550 18.00 12.09 -9.16
N GLN A 551 16.90 12.84 -9.01
CA GLN A 551 16.76 14.22 -9.44
C GLN A 551 16.78 15.16 -8.22
N HIS A 552 17.06 16.42 -8.44
CA HIS A 552 16.98 17.46 -7.44
C HIS A 552 16.27 18.69 -8.01
N ASP A 553 15.30 19.24 -7.28
CA ASP A 553 14.52 20.42 -7.68
C ASP A 553 15.35 21.71 -7.69
N THR A 554 16.43 21.73 -6.90
CA THR A 554 17.38 22.86 -6.81
C THR A 554 18.76 22.43 -7.32
N PRO A 555 19.14 22.76 -8.57
CA PRO A 555 20.42 22.34 -9.15
C PRO A 555 21.65 22.76 -8.32
N ALA A 556 21.55 23.89 -7.61
CA ALA A 556 22.62 24.45 -6.76
C ALA A 556 22.41 24.13 -5.27
N TRP A 557 21.84 22.97 -4.92
CA TRP A 557 21.58 22.55 -3.54
C TRP A 557 22.86 22.46 -2.67
N THR A 558 24.02 22.28 -3.30
CA THR A 558 25.33 22.31 -2.64
C THR A 558 26.41 22.88 -3.57
N SER A 559 27.39 23.56 -2.97
CA SER A 559 28.62 23.99 -3.66
C SER A 559 29.77 22.97 -3.50
N ASP A 560 29.57 21.89 -2.75
CA ASP A 560 30.58 20.85 -2.53
C ASP A 560 30.68 19.95 -3.78
N ALA A 561 31.79 20.06 -4.50
CA ALA A 561 32.00 19.28 -5.72
C ALA A 561 32.05 17.76 -5.48
N LYS A 562 32.47 17.30 -4.28
CA LYS A 562 32.48 15.87 -3.95
C LYS A 562 31.06 15.36 -3.77
N ALA A 563 30.20 16.14 -3.12
CA ALA A 563 28.80 15.82 -2.92
C ALA A 563 28.03 15.80 -4.26
N GLN A 564 28.29 16.79 -5.15
CA GLN A 564 27.72 16.81 -6.50
C GLN A 564 28.13 15.58 -7.31
N GLU A 565 29.40 15.19 -7.24
CA GLU A 565 29.90 14.00 -7.94
C GLU A 565 29.30 12.69 -7.39
N ALA A 566 29.15 12.60 -6.07
CA ALA A 566 28.47 11.46 -5.44
C ALA A 566 27.01 11.36 -5.89
N PHE A 567 26.28 12.48 -5.98
CA PHE A 567 24.92 12.53 -6.48
C PHE A 567 24.82 12.14 -7.96
N ARG A 568 25.74 12.59 -8.80
CA ARG A 568 25.80 12.19 -10.21
C ARG A 568 26.00 10.68 -10.37
N ARG A 569 26.86 10.06 -9.53
CA ARG A 569 27.03 8.60 -9.50
C ARG A 569 25.74 7.88 -9.08
N PHE A 570 24.99 8.45 -8.14
CA PHE A 570 23.69 7.93 -7.74
C PHE A 570 22.71 7.91 -8.91
N GLY A 571 22.56 9.03 -9.63
CA GLY A 571 21.72 9.09 -10.84
C GLY A 571 22.10 8.04 -11.88
N ALA A 572 23.41 7.88 -12.16
CA ALA A 572 23.89 6.87 -13.10
C ALA A 572 23.59 5.42 -12.68
N ARG A 573 23.60 5.11 -11.36
CA ARG A 573 23.17 3.79 -10.85
C ARG A 573 21.70 3.55 -11.11
N LEU A 574 20.85 4.56 -10.85
CA LEU A 574 19.40 4.46 -11.08
C LEU A 574 19.07 4.28 -12.57
N GLU A 575 19.74 4.98 -13.47
CA GLU A 575 19.62 4.75 -14.93
C GLU A 575 19.99 3.31 -15.32
N GLY A 576 20.97 2.71 -14.65
CA GLY A 576 21.31 1.29 -14.81
C GLY A 576 20.18 0.37 -14.39
N ILE A 577 19.52 0.69 -13.27
CA ILE A 577 18.37 -0.06 -12.76
C ILE A 577 17.18 0.03 -13.73
N GLU A 578 16.91 1.19 -14.32
CA GLU A 578 15.86 1.35 -15.35
C GLU A 578 16.03 0.37 -16.50
N LYS A 579 17.26 0.27 -17.03
CA LYS A 579 17.59 -0.66 -18.11
C LYS A 579 17.42 -2.13 -17.68
N GLN A 580 17.80 -2.44 -16.43
CA GLN A 580 17.64 -3.77 -15.85
C GLN A 580 16.16 -4.15 -15.70
N VAL A 581 15.32 -3.26 -15.17
CA VAL A 581 13.86 -3.48 -15.01
C VAL A 581 13.21 -3.75 -16.37
N VAL A 582 13.54 -2.95 -17.39
CA VAL A 582 13.03 -3.16 -18.75
C VAL A 582 13.46 -4.51 -19.31
N ALA A 583 14.73 -4.90 -19.14
CA ALA A 583 15.24 -6.19 -19.60
C ALA A 583 14.55 -7.36 -18.91
N MET A 584 14.39 -7.29 -17.57
CA MET A 584 13.70 -8.33 -16.80
C MET A 584 12.23 -8.46 -17.17
N ASN A 585 11.53 -7.35 -17.41
CA ASN A 585 10.12 -7.37 -17.87
C ASN A 585 9.97 -8.01 -19.26
N GLY A 586 11.03 -8.04 -20.06
CA GLY A 586 11.07 -8.71 -21.37
C GLY A 586 11.53 -10.17 -21.30
N ASP A 587 11.99 -10.67 -20.18
CA ASP A 587 12.49 -12.05 -20.04
C ASP A 587 11.32 -13.04 -19.80
N PRO A 588 11.04 -13.96 -20.73
CA PRO A 588 9.91 -14.89 -20.60
C PRO A 588 10.10 -15.94 -19.48
N ARG A 589 11.30 -16.05 -18.89
CA ARG A 589 11.56 -16.92 -17.75
C ARG A 589 11.04 -16.32 -16.45
N LEU A 590 10.97 -14.98 -16.37
CA LEU A 590 10.50 -14.22 -15.21
C LEU A 590 9.00 -13.97 -15.34
N LYS A 591 8.20 -14.99 -15.08
CA LYS A 591 6.75 -14.98 -15.31
C LYS A 591 5.99 -14.04 -14.40
N ASN A 592 6.48 -13.84 -13.15
CA ASN A 592 5.83 -12.97 -12.17
C ASN A 592 5.99 -11.48 -12.52
N ARG A 593 6.88 -11.13 -13.47
CA ARG A 593 7.05 -9.75 -13.93
C ARG A 593 5.80 -9.20 -14.62
N THR A 594 5.13 -10.00 -15.43
CA THR A 594 3.97 -9.58 -16.23
C THR A 594 2.69 -10.34 -15.90
N GLY A 595 2.80 -11.60 -15.49
CA GLY A 595 1.71 -12.49 -15.15
C GLY A 595 0.68 -12.73 -16.24
N PRO A 596 -0.42 -13.40 -15.92
CA PRO A 596 -1.57 -13.59 -16.81
C PRO A 596 -2.19 -12.28 -17.30
N ALA A 597 -2.20 -11.24 -16.46
CA ALA A 597 -2.71 -9.91 -16.80
C ALA A 597 -1.85 -9.17 -17.84
N LYS A 598 -0.66 -9.68 -18.16
CA LYS A 598 0.32 -9.04 -19.07
C LYS A 598 0.63 -7.59 -18.68
N PHE A 599 0.65 -7.34 -17.39
CA PHE A 599 0.92 -6.03 -16.81
C PHE A 599 2.33 -6.02 -16.21
N PRO A 600 3.33 -5.36 -16.86
CA PRO A 600 4.71 -5.33 -16.39
C PRO A 600 4.82 -4.66 -15.03
N TYR A 601 5.64 -5.22 -14.12
CA TYR A 601 5.96 -4.59 -12.86
C TYR A 601 6.87 -3.38 -13.10
N MET A 602 6.40 -2.18 -12.75
CA MET A 602 7.09 -0.90 -12.97
C MET A 602 7.08 0.01 -11.74
N LEU A 603 6.52 -0.44 -10.60
CA LEU A 603 6.35 0.39 -9.41
C LEU A 603 7.67 0.88 -8.81
N LEU A 604 8.77 0.15 -9.04
CA LEU A 604 10.12 0.50 -8.63
C LEU A 604 11.04 0.86 -9.81
N TYR A 605 10.47 1.29 -10.93
CA TYR A 605 11.22 1.91 -12.03
C TYR A 605 11.56 3.37 -11.66
N PRO A 606 12.84 3.78 -11.54
CA PRO A 606 13.21 5.09 -10.98
C PRO A 606 12.68 6.30 -11.75
N ASN A 607 12.71 6.25 -13.09
CA ASN A 607 12.30 7.33 -14.01
C ASN A 607 13.16 8.61 -13.94
N THR A 608 14.47 8.46 -13.79
CA THR A 608 15.43 9.55 -13.55
C THR A 608 15.58 10.53 -14.72
N SER A 609 15.29 10.10 -15.94
CA SER A 609 15.48 10.89 -17.16
C SER A 609 14.24 11.68 -17.59
N ASP A 610 13.11 11.48 -16.90
CA ASP A 610 11.89 12.19 -17.26
C ASP A 610 11.81 13.56 -16.61
N HIS A 611 12.28 14.56 -17.35
CA HIS A 611 12.13 15.97 -16.99
C HIS A 611 10.99 16.63 -17.78
N THR A 612 10.18 15.85 -18.51
CA THR A 612 9.17 16.34 -19.47
C THR A 612 7.74 16.13 -19.01
N GLY A 613 7.52 15.47 -17.85
CA GLY A 613 6.20 15.08 -17.40
C GLY A 613 5.55 13.93 -18.22
N GLN A 614 6.34 13.19 -19.01
CA GLN A 614 5.80 12.05 -19.78
C GLN A 614 5.29 10.91 -18.89
N ALA A 615 5.75 10.87 -17.64
CA ALA A 615 5.22 9.94 -16.63
C ALA A 615 4.00 10.50 -15.87
N GLU A 616 3.49 11.66 -16.26
CA GLU A 616 2.25 12.21 -15.68
C GLU A 616 1.08 11.23 -15.83
N GLY A 617 0.24 11.16 -14.80
CA GLY A 617 -0.96 10.33 -14.78
C GLY A 617 -0.72 8.91 -14.28
N LEU A 618 -1.55 7.97 -14.73
CA LEU A 618 -1.61 6.58 -14.25
C LEU A 618 -0.60 5.67 -14.96
N THR A 619 0.66 5.87 -14.74
CA THR A 619 1.71 5.09 -15.41
C THR A 619 2.20 3.89 -14.60
N ALA A 620 1.97 3.87 -13.29
CA ALA A 620 2.60 2.95 -12.32
C ALA A 620 4.15 2.92 -12.45
N ARG A 621 4.75 4.05 -12.85
CA ARG A 621 6.16 4.18 -13.23
C ARG A 621 6.74 5.47 -12.67
N GLY A 622 7.82 5.35 -11.93
CA GLY A 622 8.54 6.45 -11.31
C GLY A 622 8.54 6.36 -9.79
N ILE A 623 9.65 6.67 -9.18
CA ILE A 623 9.84 6.73 -7.74
C ILE A 623 10.00 8.21 -7.36
N PRO A 624 8.96 8.89 -6.82
CA PRO A 624 9.12 10.23 -6.29
C PRO A 624 10.15 10.31 -5.17
N ASN A 625 10.81 11.45 -5.04
CA ASN A 625 11.77 11.67 -3.94
C ASN A 625 11.10 11.63 -2.57
N SER A 626 9.84 12.07 -2.47
CA SER A 626 9.10 12.14 -1.21
C SER A 626 7.71 11.55 -1.35
N ILE A 627 7.05 11.36 -0.22
CA ILE A 627 5.62 11.04 -0.18
C ILE A 627 4.86 12.27 -0.73
N SER A 628 4.47 12.22 -1.99
CA SER A 628 3.90 13.36 -2.71
C SER A 628 2.37 13.28 -2.89
N ILE A 629 1.75 12.13 -2.56
CA ILE A 629 0.34 11.89 -2.77
C ILE A 629 -0.26 10.97 -1.69
#